data_7e1975cf890e441e6e94283440c6bf16
#
_entry.id   7e1975cf890e441e6e94283440c6bf16
#
_cell.length_a   1.000
_cell.length_b   1.000
_cell.length_c   1.000
_cell.angle_alpha   90.00
_cell.angle_beta   90.00
_cell.angle_gamma   90.00
#
_symmetry.space_group_name_H-M   'P 1'
#
loop_
_entity.id
_entity.type
_entity.pdbx_description
1 polymer ?
#
loop_
_entity_poly.entity_id
_entity_poly.type
_entity_poly.pdbx_seq_one_letter_code
_entity_poly.pdbx_strand_id
1 'polypeptide(L)'
;MAKKDRIEFVCSECGGTTAKWMGQCPHCKAWNTLKEFRVATGAAARYGADSRSGRGFVDTTGALQDLSDVAAEDAPRIVTGLSEFDRVMGGGLVKGGVSLIGGDPGIGKSTLLLQVMARLAAAGLSCIYVSGEESAAQIALRAQRLQLPTAGLKLMSEIELEHIEAVINEKRPEFVVIDSIQTLFSGALDSAPGSVSQVRECAARLTRAAKTSGASLFFVGHVTKEGSLAGPRVLEHIVDTCLLYTSPRPRDRSLSRMP
;
A
#
# COMPACT_ATOMS: atom_id res chain seq x y z
N MET A 1 -41.12 -7.87 -2.22
CA MET A 1 -40.61 -8.32 -0.89
C MET A 1 -39.25 -7.68 -0.67
N ALA A 2 -39.12 -6.72 0.22
CA ALA A 2 -37.88 -6.03 0.52
C ALA A 2 -36.89 -7.02 1.17
N LYS A 3 -35.71 -7.21 0.59
CA LYS A 3 -34.63 -7.99 1.17
C LYS A 3 -34.12 -7.26 2.42
N LYS A 4 -34.21 -7.92 3.57
CA LYS A 4 -33.75 -7.43 4.87
C LYS A 4 -32.24 -7.18 4.83
N ASP A 5 -31.79 -5.99 5.24
CA ASP A 5 -30.37 -5.66 5.40
C ASP A 5 -29.72 -6.66 6.36
N ARG A 6 -28.57 -7.19 5.97
CA ARG A 6 -27.81 -8.12 6.79
C ARG A 6 -26.87 -7.33 7.68
N ILE A 7 -27.06 -7.45 8.98
CA ILE A 7 -26.20 -6.81 9.98
C ILE A 7 -25.05 -7.78 10.30
N GLU A 8 -23.84 -7.30 10.18
CA GLU A 8 -22.62 -7.98 10.61
C GLU A 8 -21.85 -7.10 11.60
N PHE A 9 -21.10 -7.71 12.49
CA PHE A 9 -20.28 -7.01 13.48
C PHE A 9 -18.81 -7.19 13.14
N VAL A 10 -18.09 -6.07 13.01
CA VAL A 10 -16.67 -6.03 12.65
C VAL A 10 -15.85 -5.58 13.86
N CYS A 11 -14.79 -6.31 14.16
CA CYS A 11 -13.85 -5.95 15.22
C CYS A 11 -12.95 -4.80 14.76
N SER A 12 -12.88 -3.72 15.56
CA SER A 12 -12.01 -2.57 15.28
C SER A 12 -10.52 -2.86 15.42
N GLU A 13 -10.17 -3.92 16.16
CA GLU A 13 -8.77 -4.29 16.42
C GLU A 13 -8.17 -5.25 15.37
N CYS A 14 -8.95 -6.27 14.97
CA CYS A 14 -8.42 -7.31 14.08
C CYS A 14 -9.17 -7.44 12.74
N GLY A 15 -10.27 -6.68 12.54
CA GLY A 15 -11.09 -6.76 11.33
C GLY A 15 -11.93 -8.04 11.21
N GLY A 16 -11.88 -8.93 12.19
CA GLY A 16 -12.67 -10.18 12.20
C GLY A 16 -14.17 -9.89 12.24
N THR A 17 -14.96 -10.60 11.42
CA THR A 17 -16.42 -10.40 11.31
C THR A 17 -17.18 -11.48 12.05
N THR A 18 -18.30 -11.09 12.68
CA THR A 18 -19.24 -12.01 13.36
C THR A 18 -20.68 -11.66 13.00
N ALA A 19 -21.54 -12.68 12.93
CA ALA A 19 -22.99 -12.47 12.64
C ALA A 19 -23.78 -11.92 13.83
N LYS A 20 -23.19 -11.89 15.02
CA LYS A 20 -23.83 -11.42 16.26
C LYS A 20 -22.85 -10.60 17.07
N TRP A 21 -23.37 -9.59 17.76
CA TRP A 21 -22.57 -8.84 18.71
C TRP A 21 -22.16 -9.74 19.90
N MET A 22 -20.91 -9.66 20.26
CA MET A 22 -20.33 -10.35 21.41
C MET A 22 -19.43 -9.37 22.16
N GLY A 23 -19.42 -9.41 23.48
CA GLY A 23 -18.58 -8.54 24.30
C GLY A 23 -17.08 -8.74 24.07
N GLN A 24 -16.68 -9.92 23.58
CA GLN A 24 -15.31 -10.26 23.26
C GLN A 24 -15.19 -10.75 21.82
N CYS A 25 -14.22 -10.26 21.10
CA CYS A 25 -13.94 -10.70 19.73
C CYS A 25 -13.43 -12.16 19.72
N PRO A 26 -14.05 -13.08 18.95
CA PRO A 26 -13.61 -14.48 18.90
C PRO A 26 -12.23 -14.67 18.25
N HIS A 27 -11.80 -13.70 17.41
CA HIS A 27 -10.54 -13.79 16.69
C HIS A 27 -9.34 -13.28 17.49
N CYS A 28 -9.43 -12.04 18.04
CA CYS A 28 -8.32 -11.41 18.78
C CYS A 28 -8.53 -11.36 20.29
N LYS A 29 -9.71 -11.78 20.80
CA LYS A 29 -10.09 -11.79 22.21
C LYS A 29 -10.14 -10.38 22.87
N ALA A 30 -10.07 -9.30 22.09
CA ALA A 30 -10.26 -7.95 22.59
C ALA A 30 -11.71 -7.72 23.01
N TRP A 31 -11.89 -6.95 24.10
CA TRP A 31 -13.22 -6.65 24.65
C TRP A 31 -13.81 -5.38 24.04
N ASN A 32 -15.13 -5.39 23.80
CA ASN A 32 -15.92 -4.24 23.32
C ASN A 32 -15.42 -3.63 22.00
N THR A 33 -14.82 -4.44 21.12
CA THR A 33 -14.24 -4.01 19.83
C THR A 33 -15.15 -4.31 18.65
N LEU A 34 -16.28 -5.01 18.85
CA LEU A 34 -17.22 -5.34 17.77
C LEU A 34 -18.20 -4.18 17.55
N LYS A 35 -18.13 -3.57 16.36
CA LYS A 35 -19.04 -2.51 15.91
C LYS A 35 -20.01 -3.04 14.86
N GLU A 36 -21.26 -2.58 14.92
CA GLU A 36 -22.31 -2.93 13.96
C GLU A 36 -21.94 -2.38 12.58
N PHE A 37 -21.92 -3.25 11.59
CA PHE A 37 -21.76 -2.90 10.21
C PHE A 37 -22.99 -3.38 9.42
N ARG A 38 -23.73 -2.44 8.84
CA ARG A 38 -24.87 -2.77 7.99
C ARG A 38 -24.36 -3.04 6.59
N VAL A 39 -24.34 -4.30 6.21
CA VAL A 39 -24.14 -4.68 4.82
C VAL A 39 -25.42 -4.35 4.08
N ALA A 40 -25.51 -3.16 3.50
CA ALA A 40 -26.59 -2.83 2.59
C ALA A 40 -26.49 -3.82 1.42
N THR A 41 -27.52 -4.63 1.23
CA THR A 41 -27.62 -5.59 0.10
C THR A 41 -27.65 -4.89 -1.25
N GLY A 42 -27.61 -3.55 -1.27
CA GLY A 42 -27.34 -2.71 -2.44
C GLY A 42 -25.85 -2.32 -2.63
N ALA A 43 -24.94 -2.57 -1.68
CA ALA A 43 -23.53 -2.22 -1.84
C ALA A 43 -22.78 -3.25 -2.71
N ALA A 44 -23.21 -4.50 -2.76
CA ALA A 44 -22.80 -5.45 -3.80
C ALA A 44 -23.15 -4.94 -5.21
N ALA A 45 -24.26 -4.19 -5.33
CA ALA A 45 -24.63 -3.51 -6.57
C ALA A 45 -23.79 -2.23 -6.82
N ARG A 46 -23.25 -1.58 -5.79
CA ARG A 46 -22.33 -0.42 -5.95
C ARG A 46 -20.89 -0.86 -6.24
N TYR A 47 -20.47 -2.01 -5.75
CA TYR A 47 -19.23 -2.66 -6.19
C TYR A 47 -19.34 -3.25 -7.59
N GLY A 48 -20.55 -3.48 -8.11
CA GLY A 48 -20.80 -4.06 -9.42
C GLY A 48 -21.41 -3.13 -10.46
N ALA A 49 -21.94 -1.94 -10.11
CA ALA A 49 -22.65 -1.07 -11.03
C ALA A 49 -21.78 0.01 -11.68
N ASP A 50 -20.62 0.33 -11.11
CA ASP A 50 -19.60 1.15 -11.79
C ASP A 50 -18.60 0.31 -12.60
N SER A 51 -18.87 -0.99 -12.75
CA SER A 51 -18.03 -1.92 -13.50
C SER A 51 -18.12 -1.76 -15.03
N ARG A 52 -18.69 -0.67 -15.53
CA ARG A 52 -18.55 -0.34 -16.96
C ARG A 52 -17.24 0.39 -17.29
N SER A 53 -16.41 0.73 -16.31
CA SER A 53 -15.05 1.26 -16.50
C SER A 53 -14.00 0.69 -15.56
N GLY A 54 -14.31 -0.33 -14.77
CA GLY A 54 -13.40 -0.97 -13.82
C GLY A 54 -13.07 -2.40 -14.25
N ARG A 55 -12.08 -2.57 -15.12
CA ARG A 55 -11.40 -3.86 -15.24
C ARG A 55 -10.80 -4.15 -13.88
N GLY A 56 -11.31 -5.16 -13.19
CA GLY A 56 -10.80 -5.63 -11.92
C GLY A 56 -9.36 -6.16 -12.04
N PHE A 57 -8.78 -6.58 -10.95
CA PHE A 57 -7.44 -7.17 -10.83
C PHE A 57 -7.18 -8.34 -11.80
N VAL A 58 -8.19 -8.86 -12.41
CA VAL A 58 -8.17 -9.95 -13.38
C VAL A 58 -8.92 -9.45 -14.60
N ASP A 59 -8.38 -9.67 -15.77
CA ASP A 59 -9.06 -9.42 -17.04
C ASP A 59 -10.36 -10.25 -17.04
N THR A 60 -11.48 -9.57 -16.77
CA THR A 60 -12.77 -10.22 -16.47
C THR A 60 -13.53 -10.60 -17.73
N THR A 61 -12.87 -11.23 -18.67
CA THR A 61 -13.63 -11.94 -19.70
C THR A 61 -14.22 -13.23 -19.16
N GLY A 62 -13.83 -13.68 -17.96
CA GLY A 62 -14.33 -14.90 -17.32
C GLY A 62 -14.17 -16.16 -18.19
N ALA A 63 -13.50 -16.06 -19.32
CA ALA A 63 -13.23 -17.16 -20.20
C ALA A 63 -12.11 -18.02 -19.62
N LEU A 64 -12.37 -19.30 -19.46
CA LEU A 64 -11.32 -20.27 -19.15
C LEU A 64 -10.35 -20.27 -20.34
N GLN A 65 -9.08 -19.94 -20.07
CA GLN A 65 -8.02 -19.93 -21.08
C GLN A 65 -6.98 -20.98 -20.71
N ASP A 66 -6.40 -21.61 -21.70
CA ASP A 66 -5.27 -22.49 -21.45
C ASP A 66 -4.04 -21.62 -21.16
N LEU A 67 -3.28 -21.93 -20.13
CA LEU A 67 -2.10 -21.14 -19.72
C LEU A 67 -1.06 -21.06 -20.84
N SER A 68 -0.99 -22.07 -21.70
CA SER A 68 -0.11 -22.10 -22.87
C SER A 68 -0.47 -21.06 -23.94
N ASP A 69 -1.73 -20.62 -23.97
CA ASP A 69 -2.26 -19.66 -24.94
C ASP A 69 -2.14 -18.21 -24.42
N VAL A 70 -1.81 -18.05 -23.15
CA VAL A 70 -1.56 -16.73 -22.56
C VAL A 70 -0.14 -16.30 -22.93
N ALA A 71 -0.02 -15.29 -23.79
CA ALA A 71 1.26 -14.69 -24.11
C ALA A 71 1.88 -14.12 -22.82
N ALA A 72 2.97 -14.72 -22.35
CA ALA A 72 3.78 -14.13 -21.29
C ALA A 72 4.49 -12.91 -21.89
N GLU A 73 3.90 -11.72 -21.72
CA GLU A 73 4.60 -10.49 -22.02
C GLU A 73 5.73 -10.35 -20.98
N ASP A 74 6.97 -10.47 -21.44
CA ASP A 74 8.14 -10.08 -20.64
C ASP A 74 8.05 -8.56 -20.40
N ALA A 75 7.39 -8.18 -19.29
CA ALA A 75 7.32 -6.79 -18.89
C ALA A 75 8.74 -6.31 -18.54
N PRO A 76 9.32 -5.36 -19.30
CA PRO A 76 10.67 -4.90 -19.05
C PRO A 76 10.75 -4.31 -17.64
N ARG A 77 11.76 -4.74 -16.89
CA ARG A 77 12.01 -4.20 -15.56
C ARG A 77 12.63 -2.82 -15.65
N ILE A 78 12.17 -1.92 -14.79
CA ILE A 78 12.66 -0.55 -14.70
C ILE A 78 13.75 -0.50 -13.64
N VAL A 79 14.97 -0.25 -14.06
CA VAL A 79 16.14 -0.16 -13.17
C VAL A 79 16.14 1.19 -12.47
N THR A 80 16.26 1.17 -11.13
CA THR A 80 16.27 2.39 -10.31
C THR A 80 17.65 3.04 -10.21
N GLY A 81 18.70 2.29 -10.59
CA GLY A 81 20.09 2.69 -10.44
C GLY A 81 20.63 2.53 -9.00
N LEU A 82 19.87 1.86 -8.12
CA LEU A 82 20.32 1.40 -6.81
C LEU A 82 20.50 -0.12 -6.89
N SER A 83 21.73 -0.59 -7.13
CA SER A 83 22.03 -1.98 -7.47
C SER A 83 21.47 -2.99 -6.47
N GLU A 84 21.60 -2.73 -5.18
CA GLU A 84 21.06 -3.61 -4.13
C GLU A 84 19.53 -3.61 -4.10
N PHE A 85 18.90 -2.47 -4.29
CA PHE A 85 17.45 -2.38 -4.36
C PHE A 85 16.93 -3.12 -5.60
N ASP A 86 17.54 -2.87 -6.76
CA ASP A 86 17.20 -3.55 -8.01
C ASP A 86 17.37 -5.07 -7.88
N ARG A 87 18.48 -5.52 -7.25
CA ARG A 87 18.73 -6.94 -7.00
C ARG A 87 17.63 -7.58 -6.16
N VAL A 88 17.23 -6.93 -5.06
CA VAL A 88 16.16 -7.43 -4.17
C VAL A 88 14.81 -7.44 -4.88
N MET A 89 14.57 -6.47 -5.76
CA MET A 89 13.36 -6.40 -6.59
C MET A 89 13.40 -7.34 -7.82
N GLY A 90 14.40 -8.20 -7.91
CA GLY A 90 14.54 -9.18 -8.99
C GLY A 90 15.01 -8.60 -10.32
N GLY A 91 15.86 -7.58 -10.27
CA GLY A 91 16.45 -6.91 -11.43
C GLY A 91 15.80 -5.58 -11.79
N GLY A 92 14.93 -5.06 -10.95
CA GLY A 92 14.24 -3.78 -11.14
C GLY A 92 12.75 -3.83 -10.87
N LEU A 93 12.07 -2.73 -11.08
CA LEU A 93 10.65 -2.57 -10.79
C LEU A 93 9.77 -3.10 -11.93
N VAL A 94 8.66 -3.71 -11.58
CA VAL A 94 7.63 -4.13 -12.53
C VAL A 94 6.59 -3.03 -12.65
N LYS A 95 6.27 -2.62 -13.86
CA LYS A 95 5.23 -1.61 -14.12
C LYS A 95 3.87 -2.11 -13.60
N GLY A 96 3.15 -1.22 -12.90
CA GLY A 96 1.86 -1.58 -12.29
C GLY A 96 1.98 -2.47 -11.05
N GLY A 97 3.19 -2.78 -10.58
CA GLY A 97 3.43 -3.56 -9.37
C GLY A 97 3.16 -2.75 -8.10
N VAL A 98 2.63 -3.39 -7.08
CA VAL A 98 2.38 -2.80 -5.75
C VAL A 98 3.30 -3.44 -4.73
N SER A 99 4.13 -2.62 -4.08
CA SER A 99 5.14 -3.08 -3.14
C SER A 99 4.97 -2.45 -1.76
N LEU A 100 5.15 -3.24 -0.72
CA LEU A 100 5.20 -2.78 0.67
C LEU A 100 6.64 -2.80 1.16
N ILE A 101 7.11 -1.67 1.68
CA ILE A 101 8.40 -1.56 2.36
C ILE A 101 8.12 -1.40 3.85
N GLY A 102 8.28 -2.50 4.58
CA GLY A 102 8.08 -2.55 6.02
C GLY A 102 9.40 -2.50 6.81
N GLY A 103 9.34 -2.08 8.06
CA GLY A 103 10.50 -2.09 8.96
C GLY A 103 10.37 -1.12 10.11
N ASP A 104 11.32 -1.18 11.06
CA ASP A 104 11.32 -0.32 12.23
C ASP A 104 11.35 1.17 11.86
N PRO A 105 10.76 2.05 12.69
CA PRO A 105 10.92 3.50 12.54
C PRO A 105 12.41 3.87 12.53
N GLY A 106 12.78 4.84 11.66
CA GLY A 106 14.16 5.33 11.58
C GLY A 106 15.15 4.44 10.82
N ILE A 107 14.77 3.25 10.33
CA ILE A 107 15.68 2.34 9.59
C ILE A 107 16.05 2.82 8.18
N GLY A 108 15.44 3.89 7.70
CA GLY A 108 15.79 4.50 6.41
C GLY A 108 14.82 4.23 5.25
N LYS A 109 13.64 3.64 5.47
CA LYS A 109 12.64 3.34 4.43
C LYS A 109 12.31 4.55 3.55
N SER A 110 11.87 5.66 4.19
CA SER A 110 11.52 6.92 3.51
C SER A 110 12.70 7.52 2.75
N THR A 111 13.90 7.40 3.32
CA THR A 111 15.14 7.85 2.67
C THR A 111 15.46 7.04 1.43
N LEU A 112 15.33 5.72 1.49
CA LEU A 112 15.53 4.82 0.35
C LEU A 112 14.54 5.15 -0.77
N LEU A 113 13.24 5.22 -0.46
CA LEU A 113 12.24 5.49 -1.47
C LEU A 113 12.35 6.90 -2.06
N LEU A 114 12.74 7.90 -1.27
CA LEU A 114 13.03 9.23 -1.80
C LEU A 114 14.17 9.20 -2.83
N GLN A 115 15.25 8.42 -2.58
CA GLN A 115 16.34 8.24 -3.53
C GLN A 115 15.88 7.53 -4.81
N VAL A 116 15.08 6.46 -4.67
CA VAL A 116 14.49 5.73 -5.81
C VAL A 116 13.68 6.69 -6.67
N MET A 117 12.72 7.42 -6.05
CA MET A 117 11.83 8.31 -6.77
C MET A 117 12.55 9.48 -7.45
N ALA A 118 13.56 10.05 -6.78
CA ALA A 118 14.37 11.12 -7.37
C ALA A 118 15.14 10.65 -8.63
N ARG A 119 15.68 9.44 -8.61
CA ARG A 119 16.38 8.85 -9.76
C ARG A 119 15.42 8.52 -10.91
N LEU A 120 14.27 7.95 -10.61
CA LEU A 120 13.23 7.66 -11.62
C LEU A 120 12.72 8.95 -12.27
N ALA A 121 12.47 9.99 -11.47
CA ALA A 121 12.07 11.30 -11.98
C ALA A 121 13.16 11.94 -12.86
N ALA A 122 14.43 11.84 -12.47
CA ALA A 122 15.56 12.31 -13.26
C ALA A 122 15.72 11.53 -14.58
N ALA A 123 15.29 10.28 -14.64
CA ALA A 123 15.20 9.48 -15.85
C ALA A 123 13.98 9.82 -16.73
N GLY A 124 13.18 10.83 -16.35
CA GLY A 124 12.03 11.30 -17.12
C GLY A 124 10.71 10.62 -16.80
N LEU A 125 10.66 9.77 -15.78
CA LEU A 125 9.44 9.06 -15.39
C LEU A 125 8.56 9.96 -14.49
N SER A 126 7.25 9.83 -14.63
CA SER A 126 6.30 10.62 -13.84
C SER A 126 6.16 10.03 -12.43
N CYS A 127 6.70 10.73 -11.44
CA CYS A 127 6.80 10.27 -10.06
C CYS A 127 6.05 11.22 -9.10
N ILE A 128 5.27 10.64 -8.18
CA ILE A 128 4.60 11.37 -7.09
C ILE A 128 5.00 10.73 -5.75
N TYR A 129 5.48 11.57 -4.83
CA TYR A 129 5.75 11.18 -3.45
C TYR A 129 4.68 11.79 -2.53
N VAL A 130 3.84 10.96 -1.94
CA VAL A 130 2.81 11.38 -0.99
C VAL A 130 3.34 11.16 0.42
N SER A 131 3.34 12.22 1.24
CA SER A 131 3.78 12.18 2.63
C SER A 131 2.64 12.55 3.56
N GLY A 132 2.35 11.66 4.51
CA GLY A 132 1.43 11.93 5.60
C GLY A 132 2.12 12.19 6.95
N GLU A 133 3.45 12.02 7.03
CA GLU A 133 4.21 12.18 8.28
C GLU A 133 5.11 13.42 8.28
N GLU A 134 5.71 13.72 7.15
CA GLU A 134 6.67 14.81 7.04
C GLU A 134 6.16 15.94 6.15
N SER A 135 6.51 17.17 6.51
CA SER A 135 6.22 18.32 5.68
C SER A 135 7.09 18.36 4.43
N ALA A 136 6.61 19.05 3.40
CA ALA A 136 7.35 19.26 2.15
C ALA A 136 8.75 19.86 2.38
N ALA A 137 8.88 20.78 3.36
CA ALA A 137 10.16 21.39 3.70
C ALA A 137 11.15 20.38 4.30
N GLN A 138 10.70 19.46 5.16
CA GLN A 138 11.55 18.41 5.74
C GLN A 138 12.07 17.45 4.67
N ILE A 139 11.19 17.04 3.74
CA ILE A 139 11.58 16.16 2.63
C ILE A 139 12.55 16.88 1.69
N ALA A 140 12.32 18.16 1.38
CA ALA A 140 13.23 18.97 0.56
C ALA A 140 14.62 19.10 1.19
N LEU A 141 14.70 19.38 2.52
CA LEU A 141 15.97 19.43 3.25
C LEU A 141 16.70 18.08 3.25
N ARG A 142 15.96 16.97 3.37
CA ARG A 142 16.53 15.61 3.26
C ARG A 142 17.08 15.36 1.87
N ALA A 143 16.33 15.70 0.83
CA ALA A 143 16.76 15.56 -0.55
C ALA A 143 18.01 16.37 -0.85
N GLN A 144 18.08 17.62 -0.37
CA GLN A 144 19.25 18.48 -0.49
C GLN A 144 20.48 17.89 0.22
N ARG A 145 20.33 17.41 1.48
CA ARG A 145 21.43 16.78 2.24
C ARG A 145 21.97 15.54 1.52
N LEU A 146 21.12 14.81 0.83
CA LEU A 146 21.49 13.63 0.06
C LEU A 146 21.91 13.94 -1.38
N GLN A 147 21.93 15.23 -1.75
CA GLN A 147 22.27 15.71 -3.10
C GLN A 147 21.48 15.00 -4.21
N LEU A 148 20.16 14.79 -3.97
CA LEU A 148 19.31 14.08 -4.92
C LEU A 148 18.87 14.98 -6.07
N PRO A 149 18.76 14.44 -7.29
CA PRO A 149 18.16 15.13 -8.42
C PRO A 149 16.64 15.19 -8.21
N THR A 150 16.12 16.33 -7.74
CA THR A 150 14.69 16.47 -7.42
C THR A 150 13.84 17.00 -8.57
N ALA A 151 14.47 17.38 -9.69
CA ALA A 151 13.75 17.87 -10.86
C ALA A 151 12.78 16.80 -11.39
N GLY A 152 11.50 17.17 -11.58
CA GLY A 152 10.46 16.28 -12.06
C GLY A 152 9.78 15.43 -10.96
N LEU A 153 10.35 15.31 -9.77
CA LEU A 153 9.70 14.63 -8.64
C LEU A 153 8.61 15.54 -8.04
N LYS A 154 7.37 15.08 -8.07
CA LYS A 154 6.24 15.79 -7.46
C LYS A 154 6.04 15.31 -6.04
N LEU A 155 5.80 16.26 -5.13
CA LEU A 155 5.53 16.00 -3.73
C LEU A 155 4.11 16.44 -3.38
N MET A 156 3.41 15.62 -2.60
CA MET A 156 2.08 15.88 -2.09
C MET A 156 2.05 15.60 -0.59
N SER A 157 1.74 16.62 0.22
CA SER A 157 1.50 16.45 1.66
C SER A 157 -0.01 16.29 1.85
N GLU A 158 -0.46 15.05 1.99
CA GLU A 158 -1.88 14.69 2.05
C GLU A 158 -2.07 13.37 2.81
N ILE A 159 -3.17 13.31 3.55
CA ILE A 159 -3.57 12.13 4.34
C ILE A 159 -4.97 11.63 3.99
N GLU A 160 -5.76 12.42 3.26
CA GLU A 160 -7.09 12.02 2.82
C GLU A 160 -7.01 11.18 1.56
N LEU A 161 -7.51 9.94 1.66
CA LEU A 161 -7.45 8.95 0.60
C LEU A 161 -8.10 9.43 -0.70
N GLU A 162 -9.27 10.06 -0.58
CA GLU A 162 -10.09 10.49 -1.71
C GLU A 162 -9.33 11.52 -2.59
N HIS A 163 -8.59 12.43 -1.98
CA HIS A 163 -7.75 13.40 -2.69
C HIS A 163 -6.58 12.72 -3.40
N ILE A 164 -5.93 11.76 -2.72
CA ILE A 164 -4.80 11.01 -3.30
C ILE A 164 -5.26 10.19 -4.52
N GLU A 165 -6.40 9.48 -4.40
CA GLU A 165 -6.99 8.73 -5.52
C GLU A 165 -7.34 9.64 -6.70
N ALA A 166 -7.93 10.81 -6.44
CA ALA A 166 -8.26 11.77 -7.49
C ALA A 166 -7.01 12.21 -8.27
N VAL A 167 -5.90 12.48 -7.58
CA VAL A 167 -4.63 12.86 -8.21
C VAL A 167 -4.03 11.71 -9.02
N ILE A 168 -4.05 10.47 -8.50
CA ILE A 168 -3.56 9.29 -9.24
C ILE A 168 -4.37 9.09 -10.53
N ASN A 169 -5.68 9.19 -10.45
CA ASN A 169 -6.57 9.00 -11.60
C ASN A 169 -6.44 10.11 -12.65
N GLU A 170 -6.26 11.36 -12.21
CA GLU A 170 -6.10 12.52 -13.10
C GLU A 170 -4.72 12.56 -13.75
N LYS A 171 -3.65 12.46 -12.95
CA LYS A 171 -2.28 12.65 -13.41
C LYS A 171 -1.67 11.39 -14.01
N ARG A 172 -2.23 10.21 -13.72
CA ARG A 172 -1.74 8.88 -14.15
C ARG A 172 -0.22 8.76 -14.04
N PRO A 173 0.34 8.94 -12.84
CA PRO A 173 1.78 8.82 -12.66
C PRO A 173 2.25 7.38 -12.94
N GLU A 174 3.51 7.22 -13.32
CA GLU A 174 4.12 5.88 -13.49
C GLU A 174 4.50 5.29 -12.14
N PHE A 175 4.91 6.14 -11.19
CA PHE A 175 5.33 5.74 -9.85
C PHE A 175 4.71 6.61 -8.77
N VAL A 176 4.22 5.97 -7.72
CA VAL A 176 3.65 6.62 -6.53
C VAL A 176 4.26 6.00 -5.28
N VAL A 177 4.66 6.84 -4.33
CA VAL A 177 5.03 6.43 -2.96
C VAL A 177 4.00 6.99 -2.00
N ILE A 178 3.57 6.17 -1.05
CA ILE A 178 2.73 6.56 0.09
C ILE A 178 3.54 6.37 1.37
N ASP A 179 3.90 7.46 2.03
CA ASP A 179 4.74 7.49 3.22
C ASP A 179 4.06 8.25 4.38
N SER A 180 3.38 7.54 5.27
CA SER A 180 3.15 6.11 5.38
C SER A 180 1.67 5.74 5.20
N ILE A 181 1.40 4.47 4.93
CA ILE A 181 0.02 3.98 4.79
C ILE A 181 -0.78 4.11 6.10
N GLN A 182 -0.10 4.15 7.26
CA GLN A 182 -0.74 4.27 8.56
C GLN A 182 -1.30 5.67 8.84
N THR A 183 -0.81 6.69 8.17
CA THR A 183 -1.29 8.08 8.35
C THR A 183 -2.54 8.38 7.55
N LEU A 184 -2.82 7.58 6.53
CA LEU A 184 -3.96 7.81 5.65
C LEU A 184 -5.29 7.46 6.33
N PHE A 185 -6.31 8.17 5.94
CA PHE A 185 -7.69 7.87 6.29
C PHE A 185 -8.64 8.08 5.12
N SER A 186 -9.75 7.35 5.14
CA SER A 186 -10.90 7.56 4.27
C SER A 186 -12.04 8.13 5.10
N GLY A 187 -12.66 9.22 4.62
CA GLY A 187 -13.85 9.79 5.23
C GLY A 187 -15.08 8.88 5.21
N ALA A 188 -15.03 7.78 4.45
CA ALA A 188 -16.09 6.79 4.39
C ALA A 188 -16.14 5.84 5.60
N LEU A 189 -15.12 5.86 6.47
CA LEU A 189 -15.02 5.02 7.67
C LEU A 189 -14.97 5.85 8.94
N ASP A 190 -15.78 5.50 9.93
CA ASP A 190 -15.81 6.16 11.24
C ASP A 190 -14.62 5.79 12.16
N SER A 191 -13.74 4.89 11.71
CA SER A 191 -12.59 4.45 12.51
C SER A 191 -11.44 5.45 12.45
N ALA A 192 -10.66 5.54 13.54
CA ALA A 192 -9.53 6.46 13.61
C ALA A 192 -8.44 6.15 12.55
N PRO A 193 -7.72 7.18 12.07
CA PRO A 193 -6.51 6.98 11.25
C PRO A 193 -5.53 6.00 11.92
N GLY A 194 -4.85 5.17 11.13
CA GLY A 194 -3.93 4.15 11.65
C GLY A 194 -4.59 2.89 12.20
N SER A 195 -5.92 2.84 12.33
CA SER A 195 -6.63 1.60 12.65
C SER A 195 -6.52 0.58 11.53
N VAL A 196 -6.61 -0.71 11.86
CA VAL A 196 -6.51 -1.81 10.90
C VAL A 196 -7.53 -1.67 9.77
N SER A 197 -8.75 -1.22 10.07
CA SER A 197 -9.81 -1.00 9.09
C SER A 197 -9.45 0.12 8.10
N GLN A 198 -8.93 1.26 8.59
CA GLN A 198 -8.49 2.37 7.74
C GLN A 198 -7.32 1.96 6.85
N VAL A 199 -6.28 1.37 7.44
CA VAL A 199 -5.09 0.94 6.69
C VAL A 199 -5.45 -0.06 5.60
N ARG A 200 -6.34 -1.02 5.90
CA ARG A 200 -6.83 -2.00 4.94
C ARG A 200 -7.60 -1.36 3.79
N GLU A 201 -8.55 -0.48 4.11
CA GLU A 201 -9.38 0.20 3.11
C GLU A 201 -8.52 1.10 2.22
N CYS A 202 -7.65 1.92 2.81
CA CYS A 202 -6.75 2.80 2.06
C CYS A 202 -5.83 2.00 1.12
N ALA A 203 -5.23 0.93 1.62
CA ALA A 203 -4.36 0.09 0.80
C ALA A 203 -5.12 -0.60 -0.33
N ALA A 204 -6.31 -1.15 -0.07
CA ALA A 204 -7.11 -1.82 -1.09
C ALA A 204 -7.57 -0.87 -2.20
N ARG A 205 -8.03 0.34 -1.83
CA ARG A 205 -8.46 1.35 -2.79
C ARG A 205 -7.30 1.89 -3.62
N LEU A 206 -6.18 2.24 -2.98
CA LEU A 206 -4.98 2.73 -3.69
C LEU A 206 -4.38 1.65 -4.61
N THR A 207 -4.36 0.39 -4.17
CA THR A 207 -3.93 -0.72 -5.02
C THR A 207 -4.82 -0.84 -6.26
N ARG A 208 -6.14 -0.72 -6.11
CA ARG A 208 -7.07 -0.73 -7.24
C ARG A 208 -6.83 0.45 -8.18
N ALA A 209 -6.68 1.66 -7.63
CA ALA A 209 -6.38 2.86 -8.42
C ALA A 209 -5.08 2.70 -9.20
N ALA A 210 -4.02 2.18 -8.57
CA ALA A 210 -2.73 1.92 -9.19
C ALA A 210 -2.85 0.89 -10.33
N LYS A 211 -3.50 -0.25 -10.09
CA LYS A 211 -3.73 -1.29 -11.12
C LYS A 211 -4.54 -0.75 -12.31
N THR A 212 -5.56 0.08 -12.05
CA THR A 212 -6.39 0.68 -13.11
C THR A 212 -5.64 1.74 -13.92
N SER A 213 -4.80 2.54 -13.28
CA SER A 213 -4.00 3.58 -13.94
C SER A 213 -2.72 3.05 -14.59
N GLY A 214 -2.28 1.84 -14.22
CA GLY A 214 -1.00 1.24 -14.60
C GLY A 214 0.18 1.80 -13.81
N ALA A 215 -0.06 2.49 -12.69
CA ALA A 215 0.97 3.04 -11.83
C ALA A 215 1.62 1.94 -10.98
N SER A 216 2.93 2.04 -10.76
CA SER A 216 3.63 1.27 -9.74
C SER A 216 3.52 1.97 -8.39
N LEU A 217 3.15 1.25 -7.34
CA LEU A 217 2.83 1.83 -6.04
C LEU A 217 3.73 1.25 -4.94
N PHE A 218 4.29 2.13 -4.11
CA PHE A 218 5.03 1.77 -2.92
C PHE A 218 4.31 2.24 -1.68
N PHE A 219 4.01 1.31 -0.79
CA PHE A 219 3.59 1.64 0.57
C PHE A 219 4.79 1.58 1.52
N VAL A 220 4.95 2.61 2.33
CA VAL A 220 5.81 2.57 3.51
C VAL A 220 4.97 2.13 4.68
N GLY A 221 5.44 1.12 5.42
CA GLY A 221 4.78 0.61 6.61
C GLY A 221 5.74 0.50 7.80
N HIS A 222 5.25 0.80 9.00
CA HIS A 222 5.99 0.59 10.24
C HIS A 222 5.62 -0.78 10.83
N VAL A 223 6.63 -1.52 11.31
CA VAL A 223 6.43 -2.74 12.10
C VAL A 223 6.35 -2.40 13.58
N THR A 224 5.55 -3.14 14.33
CA THR A 224 5.55 -3.05 15.79
C THR A 224 6.79 -3.72 16.38
N LYS A 225 7.10 -3.42 17.67
CA LYS A 225 8.22 -4.04 18.40
C LYS A 225 8.17 -5.57 18.44
N GLU A 226 7.03 -6.16 18.20
CA GLU A 226 6.80 -7.61 18.13
C GLU A 226 7.05 -8.18 16.73
N GLY A 227 7.54 -7.36 15.78
CA GLY A 227 7.83 -7.79 14.41
C GLY A 227 6.59 -7.95 13.52
N SER A 228 5.38 -7.67 14.05
CA SER A 228 4.18 -7.54 13.25
C SER A 228 4.07 -6.11 12.72
N LEU A 229 3.70 -5.94 11.46
CA LEU A 229 3.31 -4.64 10.94
C LEU A 229 2.11 -4.12 11.76
N ALA A 230 2.16 -2.87 12.23
CA ALA A 230 1.01 -2.25 12.89
C ALA A 230 -0.17 -2.23 11.91
N GLY A 231 -1.11 -3.17 12.15
CA GLY A 231 -2.27 -3.35 11.29
C GLY A 231 -2.03 -4.02 9.97
N PRO A 232 -1.07 -4.91 9.74
CA PRO A 232 -1.08 -5.49 8.43
C PRO A 232 -0.30 -6.76 8.12
N ARG A 233 -0.57 -7.80 8.72
CA ARG A 233 -0.62 -9.05 7.96
C ARG A 233 -1.65 -8.96 6.81
N VAL A 234 -2.56 -8.02 6.93
CA VAL A 234 -3.60 -7.73 5.94
C VAL A 234 -3.03 -7.08 4.67
N LEU A 235 -1.95 -6.30 4.78
CA LEU A 235 -1.32 -5.67 3.62
C LEU A 235 -0.50 -6.66 2.78
N GLU A 236 0.07 -7.69 3.39
CA GLU A 236 0.82 -8.74 2.68
C GLU A 236 -0.02 -9.45 1.63
N HIS A 237 -1.34 -9.52 1.85
CA HIS A 237 -2.29 -10.13 0.90
C HIS A 237 -2.83 -9.15 -0.16
N ILE A 238 -2.54 -7.86 -0.03
CA ILE A 238 -3.01 -6.80 -0.93
C ILE A 238 -1.92 -6.41 -1.92
N VAL A 239 -0.66 -6.56 -1.54
CA VAL A 239 0.51 -6.16 -2.34
C VAL A 239 1.11 -7.33 -3.12
N ASP A 240 1.77 -7.02 -4.22
CA ASP A 240 2.45 -8.03 -5.04
C ASP A 240 3.82 -8.42 -4.45
N THR A 241 4.47 -7.50 -3.73
CA THR A 241 5.80 -7.69 -3.13
C THR A 241 5.85 -7.07 -1.74
N CYS A 242 6.42 -7.79 -0.78
CA CYS A 242 6.66 -7.29 0.57
C CYS A 242 8.16 -7.37 0.89
N LEU A 243 8.80 -6.22 1.16
CA LEU A 243 10.16 -6.12 1.63
C LEU A 243 10.18 -5.69 3.09
N LEU A 244 10.80 -6.50 3.94
CA LEU A 244 10.94 -6.21 5.37
C LEU A 244 12.38 -5.82 5.67
N TYR A 245 12.57 -4.55 6.07
CA TYR A 245 13.81 -4.06 6.61
C TYR A 245 13.90 -4.43 8.09
N THR A 246 14.85 -5.30 8.43
CA THR A 246 15.12 -5.70 9.80
C THR A 246 16.51 -5.25 10.21
N SER A 247 16.67 -4.86 11.48
CA SER A 247 18.02 -4.65 12.02
C SER A 247 18.79 -5.98 11.98
N PRO A 248 20.10 -5.96 11.70
CA PRO A 248 20.92 -7.17 11.70
C PRO A 248 20.76 -7.91 13.04
N ARG A 249 20.43 -9.21 12.98
CA ARG A 249 20.33 -10.03 14.19
C ARG A 249 21.68 -10.08 14.89
N PRO A 250 21.75 -10.27 16.21
CA PRO A 250 23.02 -10.42 16.93
C PRO A 250 23.95 -11.49 16.34
N ARG A 251 23.38 -12.53 15.74
CA ARG A 251 24.15 -13.59 15.04
C ARG A 251 24.82 -13.12 13.77
N ASP A 252 24.20 -12.18 13.05
CA ASP A 252 24.77 -11.62 11.79
C ASP A 252 25.96 -10.70 12.07
N ARG A 253 26.01 -10.11 13.29
CA ARG A 253 27.16 -9.30 13.75
C ARG A 253 28.39 -10.12 14.14
N SER A 254 28.22 -11.40 14.48
CA SER A 254 29.33 -12.27 14.86
C SER A 254 30.15 -12.77 13.68
N LEU A 255 29.61 -12.75 12.47
CA LEU A 255 30.33 -13.15 11.24
C LEU A 255 31.20 -12.01 10.66
N SER A 256 31.03 -10.77 11.14
CA SER A 256 31.81 -9.61 10.72
C SER A 256 33.14 -9.44 11.47
N ARG A 257 33.52 -10.37 12.36
CA ARG A 257 34.76 -10.35 13.12
C ARG A 257 35.63 -11.56 12.81
N MET A 258 35.94 -11.78 11.55
CA MET A 258 37.13 -12.56 11.20
C MET A 258 38.13 -11.62 10.55
N PRO A 259 39.41 -11.72 11.00
CA PRO A 259 40.50 -10.88 10.54
C PRO A 259 40.86 -11.11 9.08
#